data_d56ca637e09b3d2cbb003997f208eebd
#
_entry.id   d56ca637e09b3d2cbb003997f208eebd
#
_cell.length_a   1.000
_cell.length_b   1.000
_cell.length_c   1.000
_cell.angle_alpha   90.00
_cell.angle_beta   90.00
_cell.angle_gamma   90.00
#
_symmetry.space_group_name_H-M   'P 1'
#
loop_
_entity.id
_entity.type
_entity.pdbx_description
1 polymer ?
#
loop_
_entity_poly.entity_id
_entity_poly.type
_entity_poly.pdbx_seq_one_letter_code
_entity_poly.pdbx_strand_id
1 'polypeptide(L)'
;MLFYTADKSLIGIDSVVTQHIDIMPTVLDILGYNKPFISFGESVFRKRGWAIHHNNNRYCLITQYGFLNNRNENYRTFSDWSFKNKLVNNNEDVVLLKSFKQSFSSSMIKNKLTFDGND
;
A
#
# COMPACT_ATOMS: atom_id res chain seq x y z
N MET A 1 1.36 -13.32 2.14
CA MET A 1 2.55 -13.50 1.29
C MET A 1 3.50 -14.45 2.01
N LEU A 2 4.12 -15.41 1.33
CA LEU A 2 5.06 -16.37 1.90
C LEU A 2 6.38 -16.27 1.14
N PHE A 3 7.49 -16.09 1.85
CA PHE A 3 8.84 -16.21 1.31
C PHE A 3 9.52 -17.45 1.91
N TYR A 4 10.23 -18.17 1.08
CA TYR A 4 11.03 -19.30 1.50
C TYR A 4 12.50 -19.07 1.11
N THR A 5 13.40 -19.23 2.07
CA THR A 5 14.85 -19.22 1.86
C THR A 5 15.45 -20.52 2.39
N ALA A 6 16.31 -21.17 1.60
CA ALA A 6 16.93 -22.43 1.98
C ALA A 6 17.84 -22.30 3.21
N ASP A 7 18.44 -21.15 3.41
CA ASP A 7 19.31 -20.81 4.54
C ASP A 7 18.55 -20.45 5.82
N LYS A 8 17.22 -20.47 5.78
CA LYS A 8 16.34 -20.09 6.89
C LYS A 8 16.54 -18.66 7.40
N SER A 9 17.07 -17.75 6.59
CA SER A 9 17.30 -16.35 6.97
C SER A 9 15.97 -15.58 7.19
N LEU A 10 14.89 -16.05 6.56
CA LEU A 10 13.55 -15.48 6.69
C LEU A 10 12.62 -16.44 7.42
N ILE A 11 12.75 -16.54 8.76
CA ILE A 11 11.87 -17.37 9.59
C ILE A 11 11.02 -16.46 10.46
N GLY A 12 9.71 -16.69 10.45
CA GLY A 12 8.78 -16.01 11.33
C GLY A 12 7.47 -15.66 10.65
N ILE A 13 6.60 -15.04 11.44
CA ILE A 13 5.33 -14.47 10.99
C ILE A 13 5.40 -12.98 11.27
N ASP A 14 5.14 -12.16 10.25
CA ASP A 14 4.97 -10.72 10.39
C ASP A 14 3.49 -10.38 10.17
N SER A 15 2.89 -9.60 11.08
CA SER A 15 1.50 -9.15 11.04
C SER A 15 1.34 -7.75 10.44
N VAL A 16 2.40 -7.18 9.90
CA VAL A 16 2.34 -5.87 9.24
C VAL A 16 1.41 -5.93 8.03
N VAL A 17 0.56 -4.92 7.90
CA VAL A 17 -0.35 -4.79 6.75
C VAL A 17 0.46 -4.67 5.47
N THR A 18 0.19 -5.56 4.52
CA THR A 18 0.86 -5.64 3.21
C THR A 18 -0.16 -5.80 2.09
N GLN A 19 0.25 -5.53 0.86
CA GLN A 19 -0.58 -5.64 -0.34
C GLN A 19 0.18 -6.26 -1.51
N HIS A 20 -0.53 -6.69 -2.56
CA HIS A 20 0.10 -7.37 -3.70
C HIS A 20 1.15 -6.53 -4.43
N ILE A 21 0.99 -5.21 -4.50
CA ILE A 21 1.97 -4.34 -5.14
C ILE A 21 3.30 -4.24 -4.38
N ASP A 22 3.36 -4.76 -3.15
CA ASP A 22 4.58 -4.83 -2.33
C ASP A 22 5.46 -6.04 -2.69
N ILE A 23 4.93 -6.99 -3.49
CA ILE A 23 5.67 -8.23 -3.85
C ILE A 23 6.93 -7.89 -4.64
N MET A 24 6.79 -7.12 -5.73
CA MET A 24 7.93 -6.78 -6.59
C MET A 24 9.04 -6.04 -5.84
N PRO A 25 8.79 -4.93 -5.13
CA PRO A 25 9.84 -4.25 -4.38
C PRO A 25 10.45 -5.13 -3.28
N THR A 26 9.68 -6.04 -2.68
CA THR A 26 10.21 -6.98 -1.69
C THR A 26 11.16 -7.99 -2.31
N VAL A 27 10.81 -8.56 -3.47
CA VAL A 27 11.69 -9.50 -4.19
C VAL A 27 12.98 -8.81 -4.64
N LEU A 28 12.88 -7.59 -5.15
CA LEU A 28 14.04 -6.80 -5.56
C LEU A 28 14.96 -6.49 -4.36
N ASP A 29 14.39 -6.20 -3.21
CA ASP A 29 15.12 -5.96 -1.97
C ASP A 29 15.86 -7.21 -1.49
N ILE A 30 15.20 -8.39 -1.51
CA ILE A 30 15.83 -9.69 -1.21
C ILE A 30 17.01 -9.99 -2.16
N LEU A 31 16.87 -9.62 -3.44
CA LEU A 31 17.91 -9.84 -4.46
C LEU A 31 19.02 -8.78 -4.41
N GLY A 32 18.96 -7.80 -3.52
CA GLY A 32 19.94 -6.71 -3.44
C GLY A 32 19.95 -5.79 -4.67
N TYR A 33 18.80 -5.65 -5.36
CA TYR A 33 18.68 -4.77 -6.52
C TYR A 33 18.73 -3.30 -6.09
N ASN A 34 19.70 -2.55 -6.62
CA ASN A 34 20.00 -1.18 -6.20
C ASN A 34 19.78 -0.12 -7.28
N LYS A 35 19.19 -0.50 -8.43
CA LYS A 35 18.89 0.46 -9.48
C LYS A 35 17.51 1.11 -9.26
N PRO A 36 17.29 2.35 -9.72
CA PRO A 36 15.97 2.98 -9.67
C PRO A 36 14.91 2.16 -10.39
N PHE A 37 13.72 2.09 -9.80
CA PHE A 37 12.51 1.52 -10.41
C PHE A 37 11.27 2.23 -9.89
N ILE A 38 10.19 2.18 -10.65
CA ILE A 38 8.90 2.77 -10.25
C ILE A 38 8.05 1.69 -9.60
N SER A 39 7.56 1.98 -8.39
CA SER A 39 6.60 1.15 -7.68
C SER A 39 5.67 2.00 -6.81
N PHE A 40 4.39 1.66 -6.77
CA PHE A 40 3.45 2.16 -5.77
C PHE A 40 3.46 1.33 -4.48
N GLY A 41 4.05 0.14 -4.55
CA GLY A 41 4.34 -0.71 -3.41
C GLY A 41 5.68 -0.38 -2.77
N GLU A 42 5.92 -0.98 -1.60
CA GLU A 42 7.18 -0.87 -0.87
C GLU A 42 7.58 -2.24 -0.34
N SER A 43 8.89 -2.46 -0.15
CA SER A 43 9.38 -3.69 0.47
C SER A 43 8.76 -3.90 1.85
N VAL A 44 8.27 -5.11 2.13
CA VAL A 44 7.66 -5.45 3.43
C VAL A 44 8.64 -5.27 4.60
N PHE A 45 9.94 -5.33 4.34
CA PHE A 45 10.97 -5.11 5.37
C PHE A 45 11.01 -3.66 5.88
N ARG A 46 10.45 -2.70 5.12
CA ARG A 46 10.33 -1.29 5.53
C ARG A 46 9.14 -1.02 6.44
N LYS A 47 8.27 -2.03 6.67
CA LYS A 47 7.15 -1.99 7.63
C LYS A 47 6.23 -0.79 7.46
N ARG A 48 5.84 -0.47 6.25
CA ARG A 48 4.96 0.66 5.93
C ARG A 48 3.64 0.65 6.72
N GLY A 49 3.06 -0.54 6.93
CA GLY A 49 1.93 -0.73 7.84
C GLY A 49 0.56 -0.29 7.32
N TRP A 50 0.42 -0.04 6.01
CA TRP A 50 -0.85 0.25 5.38
C TRP A 50 -0.97 -0.36 3.98
N ALA A 51 -2.20 -0.58 3.54
CA ALA A 51 -2.55 -1.06 2.21
C ALA A 51 -3.71 -0.25 1.62
N ILE A 52 -3.76 -0.16 0.30
CA ILE A 52 -4.87 0.48 -0.40
C ILE A 52 -5.60 -0.55 -1.24
N HIS A 53 -6.90 -0.60 -1.07
CA HIS A 53 -7.82 -1.39 -1.89
C HIS A 53 -8.73 -0.47 -2.68
N HIS A 54 -8.91 -0.77 -3.97
CA HIS A 54 -9.83 -0.05 -4.85
C HIS A 54 -10.84 -1.01 -5.45
N ASN A 55 -12.12 -0.73 -5.28
CA ASN A 55 -13.21 -1.47 -5.88
C ASN A 55 -14.43 -0.57 -6.12
N ASN A 56 -15.06 -0.67 -7.31
CA ASN A 56 -16.28 0.05 -7.65
C ASN A 56 -16.25 1.55 -7.27
N ASN A 57 -15.22 2.26 -7.72
CA ASN A 57 -15.01 3.68 -7.44
C ASN A 57 -14.89 4.04 -5.96
N ARG A 58 -14.57 3.08 -5.11
CA ARG A 58 -14.28 3.26 -3.69
C ARG A 58 -12.81 2.98 -3.44
N TYR A 59 -12.15 3.88 -2.73
CA TYR A 59 -10.83 3.64 -2.19
C TYR A 59 -10.93 3.33 -0.71
N CYS A 60 -10.20 2.33 -0.27
CA CYS A 60 -10.11 1.94 1.12
C CYS A 60 -8.64 1.91 1.53
N LEU A 61 -8.28 2.67 2.55
CA LEU A 61 -6.99 2.58 3.22
C LEU A 61 -7.13 1.65 4.41
N ILE A 62 -6.32 0.62 4.44
CA ILE A 62 -6.29 -0.40 5.48
C ILE A 62 -5.05 -0.17 6.33
N THR A 63 -5.22 -0.08 7.64
CA THR A 63 -4.16 0.04 8.63
C THR A 63 -4.32 -1.03 9.71
N GLN A 64 -3.35 -1.16 10.60
CA GLN A 64 -3.47 -2.08 11.75
C GLN A 64 -4.58 -1.68 12.74
N TYR A 65 -5.07 -0.43 12.69
CA TYR A 65 -6.10 0.08 13.61
C TYR A 65 -7.52 0.02 13.03
N GLY A 66 -7.66 -0.33 11.75
CA GLY A 66 -8.94 -0.36 11.05
C GLY A 66 -8.79 0.07 9.60
N PHE A 67 -9.86 0.56 9.02
CA PHE A 67 -9.84 0.99 7.63
C PHE A 67 -10.65 2.26 7.39
N LEU A 68 -10.11 3.12 6.53
CA LEU A 68 -10.73 4.35 6.06
C LEU A 68 -11.35 4.09 4.69
N ASN A 69 -12.67 4.20 4.60
CA ASN A 69 -13.42 4.08 3.35
C ASN A 69 -13.71 5.47 2.76
N ASN A 70 -13.44 5.64 1.47
CA ASN A 70 -13.80 6.82 0.72
C ASN A 70 -14.81 6.49 -0.37
N ARG A 71 -15.96 7.11 -0.32
CA ARG A 71 -16.99 7.09 -1.38
C ARG A 71 -17.43 8.50 -1.69
N ASN A 72 -17.24 8.98 -2.94
CA ASN A 72 -17.63 10.31 -3.39
C ASN A 72 -17.17 11.42 -2.41
N GLU A 73 -15.88 11.42 -2.07
CA GLU A 73 -15.26 12.37 -1.15
C GLU A 73 -15.74 12.29 0.32
N ASN A 74 -16.57 11.31 0.64
CA ASN A 74 -17.04 11.07 1.98
C ASN A 74 -16.13 10.05 2.66
N TYR A 75 -15.36 10.49 3.65
CA TYR A 75 -14.39 9.68 4.38
C TYR A 75 -15.00 9.14 5.67
N ARG A 76 -14.92 7.82 5.88
CA ARG A 76 -15.43 7.18 7.09
C ARG A 76 -14.46 6.09 7.54
N THR A 77 -14.04 6.15 8.78
CA THR A 77 -13.18 5.15 9.42
C THR A 77 -14.00 4.15 10.21
N PHE A 78 -13.61 2.88 10.14
CA PHE A 78 -14.25 1.76 10.83
C PHE A 78 -13.17 0.88 11.48
N SER A 79 -13.49 0.24 12.60
CA SER A 79 -12.58 -0.70 13.26
C SER A 79 -12.54 -2.06 12.58
N ASP A 80 -13.61 -2.43 11.88
CA ASP A 80 -13.77 -3.76 11.28
C ASP A 80 -14.60 -3.70 9.98
N TRP A 81 -14.56 -4.78 9.22
CA TRP A 81 -15.24 -4.93 7.93
C TRP A 81 -16.76 -5.04 8.03
N SER A 82 -17.34 -5.09 9.22
CA SER A 82 -18.81 -5.10 9.40
C SER A 82 -19.45 -3.75 9.11
N PHE A 83 -18.65 -2.66 9.04
CA PHE A 83 -19.07 -1.27 8.87
C PHE A 83 -20.02 -0.75 9.98
N LYS A 84 -20.04 -1.43 11.11
CA LYS A 84 -20.91 -1.07 12.24
C LYS A 84 -20.21 -0.11 13.20
N ASN A 85 -18.95 -0.39 13.51
CA ASN A 85 -18.19 0.35 14.51
C ASN A 85 -17.43 1.50 13.84
N LYS A 86 -18.06 2.66 13.75
CA LYS A 86 -17.45 3.86 13.19
C LYS A 86 -16.48 4.48 14.19
N LEU A 87 -15.30 4.80 13.71
CA LEU A 87 -14.26 5.53 14.44
C LEU A 87 -14.21 7.00 13.99
N VAL A 88 -13.53 7.82 14.78
CA VAL A 88 -13.16 9.18 14.36
C VAL A 88 -12.14 9.09 13.24
N ASN A 89 -12.33 9.90 12.18
CA ASN A 89 -11.37 9.92 11.09
C ASN A 89 -10.03 10.49 11.57
N ASN A 90 -8.95 9.76 11.29
CA ASN A 90 -7.60 10.30 11.44
C ASN A 90 -7.29 11.17 10.21
N ASN A 91 -6.90 12.42 10.43
CA ASN A 91 -6.56 13.35 9.36
C ASN A 91 -5.35 12.88 8.54
N GLU A 92 -4.36 12.22 9.17
CA GLU A 92 -3.19 11.66 8.48
C GLU A 92 -3.60 10.59 7.48
N ASP A 93 -4.49 9.68 7.86
CA ASP A 93 -5.01 8.63 6.97
C ASP A 93 -5.78 9.23 5.78
N VAL A 94 -6.55 10.27 6.01
CA VAL A 94 -7.28 10.98 4.95
C VAL A 94 -6.30 11.65 3.97
N VAL A 95 -5.28 12.32 4.49
CA VAL A 95 -4.23 12.96 3.67
C VAL A 95 -3.46 11.91 2.88
N LEU A 96 -3.07 10.81 3.52
CA LEU A 96 -2.36 9.70 2.89
C LEU A 96 -3.16 9.13 1.71
N LEU A 97 -4.44 8.83 1.92
CA LEU A 97 -5.31 8.30 0.86
C LEU A 97 -5.49 9.28 -0.29
N LYS A 98 -5.65 10.59 -0.01
CA LYS A 98 -5.73 11.64 -1.03
C LYS A 98 -4.44 11.73 -1.85
N SER A 99 -3.29 11.75 -1.17
CA SER A 99 -1.97 11.85 -1.82
C SER A 99 -1.71 10.65 -2.73
N PHE A 100 -2.05 9.45 -2.27
CA PHE A 100 -1.94 8.24 -3.10
C PHE A 100 -2.82 8.32 -4.35
N LYS A 101 -4.11 8.68 -4.18
CA LYS A 101 -5.04 8.85 -5.31
C LYS A 101 -4.50 9.84 -6.33
N GLN A 102 -4.01 10.98 -5.87
CA GLN A 102 -3.45 12.03 -6.74
C GLN A 102 -2.20 11.55 -7.46
N SER A 103 -1.27 10.92 -6.75
CA SER A 103 -0.02 10.39 -7.33
C SER A 103 -0.30 9.32 -8.37
N PHE A 104 -1.16 8.34 -8.04
CA PHE A 104 -1.55 7.28 -8.96
C PHE A 104 -2.23 7.83 -10.21
N SER A 105 -3.23 8.70 -10.06
CA SER A 105 -3.95 9.30 -11.18
C SER A 105 -3.02 10.16 -12.05
N SER A 106 -2.12 10.93 -11.43
CA SER A 106 -1.15 11.75 -12.16
C SER A 106 -0.18 10.90 -12.98
N SER A 107 0.31 9.79 -12.41
CA SER A 107 1.21 8.86 -13.11
C SER A 107 0.52 8.16 -14.27
N MET A 108 -0.75 7.78 -14.11
CA MET A 108 -1.57 7.21 -15.19
C MET A 108 -1.77 8.20 -16.34
N ILE A 109 -2.19 9.44 -16.04
CA ILE A 109 -2.44 10.48 -17.05
C ILE A 109 -1.16 10.84 -17.81
N LYS A 110 -0.03 10.91 -17.10
CA LYS A 110 1.26 11.26 -17.69
C LYS A 110 1.96 10.07 -18.35
N ASN A 111 1.36 8.88 -18.33
CA ASN A 111 1.96 7.62 -18.78
C ASN A 111 3.36 7.36 -18.18
N LYS A 112 3.57 7.79 -16.91
CA LYS A 112 4.82 7.62 -16.17
C LYS A 112 4.73 6.42 -15.21
N LEU A 113 4.35 5.26 -15.75
CA LEU A 113 4.32 3.99 -15.01
C LEU A 113 5.57 3.14 -15.26
N THR A 114 6.40 3.58 -16.21
CA THR A 114 7.69 2.96 -16.54
C THR A 114 8.81 3.98 -16.32
N PHE A 115 9.98 3.48 -15.97
CA PHE A 115 11.18 4.29 -15.87
C PHE A 115 11.77 4.44 -17.29
N ASP A 116 11.70 5.65 -17.85
CA ASP A 116 12.42 5.99 -19.07
C ASP A 116 13.86 6.26 -18.67
N GLY A 117 14.76 5.31 -18.95
CA GLY A 117 16.18 5.37 -18.55
C GLY A 117 17.01 6.52 -19.13
N ASN A 118 16.37 7.61 -19.55
CA ASN A 118 16.96 8.80 -20.14
C ASN A 118 16.86 10.08 -19.25
N ASP A 119 16.47 9.93 -17.98
CA ASP A 119 16.50 11.06 -17.01
C ASP A 119 17.71 10.97 -16.07
#